data_16e57b292c1967e139de491a2ebd8ad2
#
_entry.id   16e57b292c1967e139de491a2ebd8ad2
#
_cell.length_a   1.000
_cell.length_b   1.000
_cell.length_c   1.000
_cell.angle_alpha   90.00
_cell.angle_beta   90.00
_cell.angle_gamma   90.00
#
_symmetry.space_group_name_H-M   'P 1'
#
loop_
_entity.id
_entity.type
_entity.pdbx_description
1 polymer ?
#
loop_
_entity_poly.entity_id
_entity_poly.type
_entity_poly.pdbx_seq_one_letter_code
_entity_poly.pdbx_strand_id
1 'polypeptide(L)'
;DGKYIERIGAYDPGRNPAFIEIDRDKALDWMQKGAQPTDTCRAILSYTGLVYKNHLLNGVKKGAFDATEAERRFDIWMNEKNAKIEAKRSKLGEATDKATRDRVAAELKKAEEKAAKISAKLAAASATEAPAAEAATEAPAEGEAPAAE
;
A
#
# COMPACT_ATOMS: atom_id res chain seq x y z
N ASP A 1 -0.78 -28.39 -27.59
CA ASP A 1 0.17 -27.58 -26.85
C ASP A 1 -0.60 -26.49 -26.05
N GLY A 2 -0.14 -26.17 -24.84
CA GLY A 2 -0.73 -25.12 -24.01
C GLY A 2 -1.68 -25.58 -22.92
N LYS A 3 -2.03 -26.87 -22.84
CA LYS A 3 -2.81 -27.40 -21.73
C LYS A 3 -1.91 -27.72 -20.54
N TYR A 4 -2.12 -27.05 -19.41
CA TYR A 4 -1.40 -27.40 -18.18
C TYR A 4 -1.95 -28.70 -17.57
N ILE A 5 -1.10 -29.44 -16.87
CA ILE A 5 -1.47 -30.72 -16.25
C ILE A 5 -2.21 -30.43 -14.94
N GLU A 6 -1.64 -29.57 -14.09
CA GLU A 6 -2.21 -29.22 -12.81
C GLU A 6 -1.80 -27.79 -12.39
N ARG A 7 -2.70 -27.07 -11.71
CA ARG A 7 -2.40 -25.80 -11.09
C ARG A 7 -1.87 -26.02 -9.68
N ILE A 8 -0.67 -25.52 -9.41
CA ILE A 8 0.01 -25.65 -8.10
C ILE A 8 -0.19 -24.40 -7.24
N GLY A 9 -0.44 -23.25 -7.84
CA GLY A 9 -0.61 -22.02 -7.07
C GLY A 9 -0.68 -20.75 -7.92
N ALA A 10 -0.55 -19.61 -7.24
CA ALA A 10 -0.57 -18.28 -7.83
C ALA A 10 0.61 -17.45 -7.29
N TYR A 11 1.14 -16.59 -8.14
CA TYR A 11 2.21 -15.64 -7.82
C TYR A 11 1.86 -14.26 -8.36
N ASP A 12 1.86 -13.25 -7.45
CA ASP A 12 1.64 -11.86 -7.81
C ASP A 12 2.86 -11.02 -7.40
N PRO A 13 3.69 -10.56 -8.35
CA PRO A 13 4.84 -9.72 -8.09
C PRO A 13 4.50 -8.26 -7.83
N GLY A 14 3.25 -7.81 -8.10
CA GLY A 14 2.83 -6.41 -7.97
C GLY A 14 2.77 -5.92 -6.52
N ARG A 15 2.89 -6.80 -5.55
CA ARG A 15 2.87 -6.47 -4.11
C ARG A 15 4.27 -6.53 -3.50
N ASN A 16 4.48 -5.77 -2.44
CA ASN A 16 5.73 -5.82 -1.67
C ASN A 16 5.43 -6.03 -0.17
N PRO A 17 5.74 -7.21 0.42
CA PRO A 17 6.30 -8.42 -0.23
C PRO A 17 5.35 -9.04 -1.26
N ALA A 18 5.91 -9.74 -2.26
CA ALA A 18 5.14 -10.43 -3.29
C ALA A 18 4.15 -11.42 -2.66
N PHE A 19 2.96 -11.51 -3.26
CA PHE A 19 1.97 -12.49 -2.83
C PHE A 19 2.26 -13.84 -3.49
N ILE A 20 2.39 -14.88 -2.67
CA ILE A 20 2.71 -16.24 -3.10
C ILE A 20 1.75 -17.19 -2.40
N GLU A 21 0.93 -17.85 -3.17
CA GLU A 21 0.01 -18.89 -2.72
C GLU A 21 0.36 -20.17 -3.47
N ILE A 22 0.87 -21.17 -2.77
CA ILE A 22 1.30 -22.45 -3.34
C ILE A 22 0.77 -23.59 -2.49
N ASP A 23 0.17 -24.58 -3.17
CA ASP A 23 -0.17 -25.87 -2.60
C ASP A 23 1.13 -26.64 -2.34
N ARG A 24 1.49 -26.73 -1.05
CA ARG A 24 2.78 -27.30 -0.62
C ARG A 24 2.88 -28.78 -0.91
N ASP A 25 1.79 -29.51 -0.74
CA ASP A 25 1.78 -30.96 -0.88
C ASP A 25 1.91 -31.36 -2.35
N LYS A 26 1.16 -30.72 -3.23
CA LYS A 26 1.28 -30.93 -4.68
C LYS A 26 2.67 -30.56 -5.20
N ALA A 27 3.21 -29.43 -4.78
CA ALA A 27 4.53 -29.01 -5.21
C ALA A 27 5.64 -29.99 -4.75
N LEU A 28 5.55 -30.51 -3.52
CA LEU A 28 6.48 -31.53 -3.02
C LEU A 28 6.35 -32.85 -3.76
N ASP A 29 5.12 -33.29 -4.04
CA ASP A 29 4.86 -34.53 -4.79
C ASP A 29 5.48 -34.46 -6.19
N TRP A 30 5.28 -33.35 -6.90
CA TRP A 30 5.92 -33.14 -8.21
C TRP A 30 7.45 -33.13 -8.12
N MET A 31 8.03 -32.47 -7.10
CA MET A 31 9.49 -32.46 -6.92
C MET A 31 10.03 -33.86 -6.59
N GLN A 32 9.29 -34.66 -5.83
CA GLN A 32 9.69 -36.03 -5.51
C GLN A 32 9.56 -37.00 -6.68
N LYS A 33 8.61 -36.73 -7.59
CA LYS A 33 8.46 -37.44 -8.87
C LYS A 33 9.55 -37.04 -9.91
N GLY A 34 10.41 -36.09 -9.57
CA GLY A 34 11.53 -35.69 -10.41
C GLY A 34 11.24 -34.50 -11.34
N ALA A 35 10.14 -33.77 -11.13
CA ALA A 35 9.89 -32.56 -11.89
C ALA A 35 10.98 -31.51 -11.61
N GLN A 36 11.52 -30.91 -12.66
CA GLN A 36 12.54 -29.89 -12.57
C GLN A 36 11.90 -28.51 -12.75
N PRO A 37 11.88 -27.67 -11.70
CA PRO A 37 11.38 -26.31 -11.82
C PRO A 37 12.35 -25.45 -12.64
N THR A 38 11.82 -24.49 -13.39
CA THR A 38 12.62 -23.41 -14.00
C THR A 38 13.25 -22.55 -12.90
N ASP A 39 14.26 -21.74 -13.23
CA ASP A 39 14.97 -20.90 -12.24
C ASP A 39 14.03 -19.98 -11.49
N THR A 40 13.09 -19.34 -12.16
CA THR A 40 12.08 -18.49 -11.55
C THR A 40 11.18 -19.27 -10.58
N CYS A 41 10.68 -20.42 -11.01
CA CYS A 41 9.87 -21.29 -10.18
C CYS A 41 10.66 -21.80 -8.96
N ARG A 42 11.91 -22.16 -9.15
CA ARG A 42 12.83 -22.60 -8.09
C ARG A 42 13.07 -21.49 -7.05
N ALA A 43 13.21 -20.23 -7.49
CA ALA A 43 13.34 -19.10 -6.58
C ALA A 43 12.08 -18.91 -5.73
N ILE A 44 10.89 -19.02 -6.32
CA ILE A 44 9.60 -18.95 -5.61
C ILE A 44 9.47 -20.11 -4.61
N LEU A 45 9.76 -21.34 -5.03
CA LEU A 45 9.73 -22.53 -4.16
C LEU A 45 10.77 -22.46 -3.03
N SER A 46 11.93 -21.85 -3.28
CA SER A 46 12.93 -21.60 -2.26
C SER A 46 12.47 -20.54 -1.26
N TYR A 47 11.80 -19.49 -1.75
CA TYR A 47 11.23 -18.45 -0.88
C TYR A 47 10.15 -19.02 0.04
N THR A 48 9.32 -19.95 -0.42
CA THR A 48 8.29 -20.62 0.40
C THR A 48 8.83 -21.74 1.28
N GLY A 49 10.10 -22.14 1.11
CA GLY A 49 10.76 -23.19 1.88
C GLY A 49 10.57 -24.61 1.34
N LEU A 50 9.89 -24.77 0.22
CA LEU A 50 9.59 -26.10 -0.35
C LEU A 50 10.84 -26.83 -0.81
N VAL A 51 11.81 -26.11 -1.39
CA VAL A 51 13.11 -26.69 -1.76
C VAL A 51 13.85 -27.22 -0.53
N TYR A 52 13.82 -26.48 0.58
CA TYR A 52 14.44 -26.89 1.82
C TYR A 52 13.72 -28.10 2.44
N LYS A 53 12.38 -28.10 2.45
CA LYS A 53 11.59 -29.25 2.93
C LYS A 53 11.87 -30.51 2.11
N ASN A 54 11.94 -30.39 0.78
CA ASN A 54 12.32 -31.51 -0.08
C ASN A 54 13.74 -32.02 0.20
N HIS A 55 14.69 -31.12 0.46
CA HIS A 55 16.05 -31.51 0.85
C HIS A 55 16.06 -32.31 2.18
N LEU A 56 15.31 -31.87 3.19
CA LEU A 56 15.18 -32.57 4.46
C LEU A 56 14.52 -33.95 4.28
N LEU A 57 13.45 -34.05 3.51
CA LEU A 57 12.80 -35.32 3.21
C LEU A 57 13.72 -36.30 2.48
N ASN A 58 14.54 -35.81 1.56
CA ASN A 58 15.56 -36.63 0.91
C ASN A 58 16.68 -37.07 1.88
N GLY A 59 17.00 -36.25 2.89
CA GLY A 59 17.91 -36.63 3.98
C GLY A 59 17.35 -37.75 4.83
N VAL A 60 16.07 -37.70 5.17
CA VAL A 60 15.35 -38.79 5.90
C VAL A 60 15.36 -40.08 5.07
N LYS A 61 15.05 -40.00 3.77
CA LYS A 61 15.10 -41.16 2.86
C LYS A 61 16.50 -41.81 2.79
N LYS A 62 17.56 -41.00 2.94
CA LYS A 62 18.95 -41.47 2.96
C LYS A 62 19.41 -41.95 4.34
N GLY A 63 18.58 -41.84 5.38
CA GLY A 63 18.91 -42.23 6.75
C GLY A 63 19.86 -41.28 7.49
N ALA A 64 20.00 -40.02 7.02
CA ALA A 64 20.89 -39.05 7.66
C ALA A 64 20.37 -38.55 9.02
N PHE A 65 19.05 -38.48 9.19
CA PHE A 65 18.36 -38.07 10.42
C PHE A 65 16.89 -38.49 10.36
N ASP A 66 16.20 -38.47 11.52
CA ASP A 66 14.81 -38.88 11.65
C ASP A 66 13.83 -37.84 11.09
N ALA A 67 12.60 -38.29 10.79
CA ALA A 67 11.52 -37.42 10.29
C ALA A 67 11.18 -36.29 11.29
N THR A 68 11.17 -36.59 12.59
CA THR A 68 10.92 -35.62 13.66
C THR A 68 11.98 -34.51 13.69
N GLU A 69 13.23 -34.86 13.49
CA GLU A 69 14.32 -33.88 13.41
C GLU A 69 14.23 -33.03 12.12
N ALA A 70 13.78 -33.61 11.02
CA ALA A 70 13.52 -32.86 9.77
C ALA A 70 12.42 -31.80 9.96
N GLU A 71 11.32 -32.17 10.60
CA GLU A 71 10.24 -31.24 10.91
C GLU A 71 10.70 -30.12 11.84
N ARG A 72 11.41 -30.46 12.91
CA ARG A 72 11.96 -29.47 13.84
C ARG A 72 12.85 -28.46 13.14
N ARG A 73 13.74 -28.89 12.27
CA ARG A 73 14.63 -28.01 11.49
C ARG A 73 13.86 -27.14 10.52
N PHE A 74 12.82 -27.70 9.91
CA PHE A 74 11.95 -26.95 9.01
C PHE A 74 11.19 -25.84 9.75
N ASP A 75 10.62 -26.15 10.91
CA ASP A 75 9.86 -25.19 11.73
C ASP A 75 10.72 -24.05 12.24
N ILE A 76 11.93 -24.33 12.71
CA ILE A 76 12.90 -23.29 13.11
C ILE A 76 13.17 -22.34 11.95
N TRP A 77 13.49 -22.90 10.78
CA TRP A 77 13.76 -22.10 9.58
C TRP A 77 12.54 -21.28 9.15
N MET A 78 11.34 -21.87 9.22
CA MET A 78 10.09 -21.19 8.86
C MET A 78 9.80 -20.01 9.79
N ASN A 79 9.99 -20.19 11.09
CA ASN A 79 9.80 -19.14 12.09
C ASN A 79 10.76 -17.97 11.88
N GLU A 80 12.05 -18.25 11.63
CA GLU A 80 13.04 -17.21 11.30
C GLU A 80 12.68 -16.46 10.01
N LYS A 81 12.19 -17.17 9.00
CA LYS A 81 11.77 -16.60 7.74
C LYS A 81 10.55 -15.70 7.91
N ASN A 82 9.56 -16.18 8.62
CA ASN A 82 8.33 -15.42 8.90
C ASN A 82 8.65 -14.14 9.70
N ALA A 83 9.49 -14.22 10.71
CA ALA A 83 9.94 -13.05 11.47
C ALA A 83 10.62 -11.99 10.57
N LYS A 84 11.46 -12.41 9.62
CA LYS A 84 12.10 -11.50 8.65
C LYS A 84 11.07 -10.84 7.70
N ILE A 85 10.06 -11.59 7.27
CA ILE A 85 8.99 -11.09 6.40
C ILE A 85 8.13 -10.08 7.16
N GLU A 86 7.77 -10.39 8.39
CA GLU A 86 6.96 -9.51 9.25
C GLU A 86 7.69 -8.21 9.61
N ALA A 87 8.97 -8.31 9.95
CA ALA A 87 9.83 -7.14 10.15
C ALA A 87 9.95 -6.26 8.89
N LYS A 88 9.94 -6.85 7.70
CA LYS A 88 9.90 -6.09 6.45
C LYS A 88 8.55 -5.43 6.23
N ARG A 89 7.44 -6.11 6.53
CA ARG A 89 6.10 -5.54 6.42
C ARG A 89 5.90 -4.36 7.36
N SER A 90 6.31 -4.48 8.63
CA SER A 90 6.20 -3.38 9.59
C SER A 90 7.00 -2.15 9.15
N LYS A 91 8.24 -2.34 8.71
CA LYS A 91 9.07 -1.23 8.18
C LYS A 91 8.45 -0.54 6.97
N LEU A 92 7.83 -1.30 6.06
CA LEU A 92 7.14 -0.74 4.89
C LEU A 92 5.87 0.01 5.32
N GLY A 93 5.10 -0.54 6.28
CA GLY A 93 3.94 0.12 6.87
C GLY A 93 4.32 1.45 7.51
N GLU A 94 5.30 1.46 8.40
CA GLU A 94 5.80 2.67 9.05
C GLU A 94 6.30 3.73 8.06
N ALA A 95 6.99 3.30 7.00
CA ALA A 95 7.47 4.21 5.96
C ALA A 95 6.32 4.83 5.14
N THR A 96 5.29 4.04 4.81
CA THR A 96 4.10 4.54 4.11
C THR A 96 3.27 5.48 5.00
N ASP A 97 3.11 5.14 6.28
CA ASP A 97 2.38 5.98 7.24
C ASP A 97 3.10 7.31 7.48
N LYS A 98 4.43 7.27 7.58
CA LYS A 98 5.23 8.49 7.69
C LYS A 98 5.08 9.36 6.44
N ALA A 99 5.21 8.78 5.27
CA ALA A 99 5.08 9.52 4.01
C ALA A 99 3.67 10.13 3.84
N THR A 100 2.61 9.41 4.26
CA THR A 100 1.24 9.94 4.23
C THR A 100 1.05 11.08 5.23
N ARG A 101 1.57 10.97 6.46
CA ARG A 101 1.53 12.04 7.47
C ARG A 101 2.27 13.28 7.01
N ASP A 102 3.47 13.13 6.46
CA ASP A 102 4.28 14.25 5.93
C ASP A 102 3.56 14.94 4.77
N ARG A 103 2.91 14.18 3.88
CA ARG A 103 2.12 14.73 2.78
C ARG A 103 0.90 15.52 3.29
N VAL A 104 0.14 14.94 4.21
CA VAL A 104 -1.03 15.61 4.80
C VAL A 104 -0.61 16.89 5.54
N ALA A 105 0.47 16.85 6.32
CA ALA A 105 1.00 18.03 6.99
C ALA A 105 1.43 19.12 6.01
N ALA A 106 2.05 18.76 4.88
CA ALA A 106 2.41 19.71 3.84
C ALA A 106 1.18 20.30 3.11
N GLU A 107 0.14 19.50 2.89
CA GLU A 107 -1.14 19.96 2.31
C GLU A 107 -1.87 20.93 3.25
N LEU A 108 -1.93 20.64 4.55
CA LEU A 108 -2.51 21.53 5.56
C LEU A 108 -1.81 22.89 5.58
N LYS A 109 -0.49 22.91 5.62
CA LYS A 109 0.28 24.18 5.56
C LYS A 109 -0.04 24.98 4.31
N LYS A 110 -0.09 24.33 3.15
CA LYS A 110 -0.46 25.00 1.88
C LYS A 110 -1.92 25.52 1.90
N ALA A 111 -2.83 24.78 2.54
CA ALA A 111 -4.22 25.22 2.68
C ALA A 111 -4.31 26.44 3.60
N GLU A 112 -3.61 26.45 4.73
CA GLU A 112 -3.54 27.59 5.67
C GLU A 112 -2.93 28.84 4.98
N GLU A 113 -1.83 28.68 4.24
CA GLU A 113 -1.24 29.78 3.48
C GLU A 113 -2.19 30.35 2.42
N LYS A 114 -2.94 29.48 1.73
CA LYS A 114 -3.96 29.93 0.75
C LYS A 114 -5.11 30.65 1.46
N ALA A 115 -5.61 30.10 2.57
CA ALA A 115 -6.66 30.73 3.35
C ALA A 115 -6.24 32.12 3.86
N ALA A 116 -5.02 32.24 4.37
CA ALA A 116 -4.44 33.53 4.79
C ALA A 116 -4.34 34.54 3.64
N LYS A 117 -3.89 34.10 2.46
CA LYS A 117 -3.85 34.93 1.26
C LYS A 117 -5.24 35.37 0.78
N ILE A 118 -6.23 34.49 0.86
CA ILE A 118 -7.60 34.83 0.49
C ILE A 118 -8.20 35.80 1.49
N SER A 119 -8.03 35.59 2.80
CA SER A 119 -8.52 36.50 3.84
C SER A 119 -7.88 37.87 3.73
N ALA A 120 -6.56 37.94 3.50
CA ALA A 120 -5.86 39.21 3.27
C ALA A 120 -6.35 39.96 2.02
N LYS A 121 -6.65 39.20 0.94
CA LYS A 121 -7.20 39.79 -0.30
C LYS A 121 -8.63 40.30 -0.12
N LEU A 122 -9.46 39.59 0.63
CA LEU A 122 -10.82 40.03 0.97
C LEU A 122 -10.81 41.25 1.87
N ALA A 123 -9.94 41.30 2.87
CA ALA A 123 -9.77 42.49 3.72
C ALA A 123 -9.27 43.71 2.94
N ALA A 124 -8.34 43.52 2.00
CA ALA A 124 -7.90 44.62 1.12
C ALA A 124 -9.01 45.07 0.16
N ALA A 125 -9.84 44.19 -0.36
CA ALA A 125 -10.98 44.51 -1.21
C ALA A 125 -12.05 45.31 -0.45
N SER A 126 -12.40 44.88 0.79
CA SER A 126 -13.34 45.58 1.64
C SER A 126 -12.87 46.97 2.08
N ALA A 127 -11.54 47.18 2.23
CA ALA A 127 -10.96 48.47 2.54
C ALA A 127 -10.97 49.47 1.34
N THR A 128 -11.04 48.95 0.12
CA THR A 128 -11.17 49.78 -1.12
C THR A 128 -12.64 50.13 -1.44
N GLU A 129 -13.61 49.44 -0.88
CA GLU A 129 -15.03 49.70 -1.10
C GLU A 129 -15.69 50.69 -0.11
N ALA A 130 -14.98 51.01 0.98
CA ALA A 130 -15.47 51.91 2.02
C ALA A 130 -15.51 53.44 1.67
N PRO A 131 -14.79 54.01 0.69
CA PRO A 131 -14.90 55.43 0.37
C PRO A 131 -15.98 55.79 -0.70
N ALA A 132 -16.68 54.80 -1.28
CA ALA A 132 -17.66 55.09 -2.36
C ALA A 132 -19.14 55.16 -1.91
N ALA A 133 -19.43 54.87 -0.63
CA ALA A 133 -20.80 54.88 -0.11
C ALA A 133 -21.18 56.17 0.64
N GLU A 134 -20.28 57.13 0.85
CA GLU A 134 -20.55 58.40 1.56
C GLU A 134 -20.82 59.60 0.64
N ALA A 135 -20.83 59.42 -0.69
CA ALA A 135 -21.02 60.55 -1.62
C ALA A 135 -22.40 60.59 -2.33
N ALA A 136 -23.39 59.87 -1.86
CA ALA A 136 -24.72 59.81 -2.52
C ALA A 136 -25.90 60.07 -1.58
N THR A 137 -25.78 61.05 -0.66
CA THR A 137 -26.95 61.53 0.11
C THR A 137 -26.85 63.05 0.25
N GLU A 138 -27.08 63.76 -0.82
CA GLU A 138 -27.55 65.16 -0.76
C GLU A 138 -28.11 65.58 -2.11
N ALA A 139 -29.48 65.63 -2.18
CA ALA A 139 -30.20 66.68 -2.92
C ALA A 139 -31.73 66.46 -2.81
N PRO A 140 -32.49 67.55 -2.78
CA PRO A 140 -33.67 67.64 -1.93
C PRO A 140 -35.00 67.47 -2.69
N ALA A 141 -36.01 67.38 -1.83
CA ALA A 141 -37.41 67.39 -2.20
C ALA A 141 -37.81 68.60 -3.02
N GLU A 142 -38.75 68.44 -3.91
CA GLU A 142 -39.96 69.28 -4.07
C GLU A 142 -40.80 68.83 -5.27
N GLY A 143 -42.09 68.79 -5.03
CA GLY A 143 -43.04 69.17 -6.01
C GLY A 143 -44.02 68.08 -6.50
N GLU A 144 -45.12 68.01 -5.81
CA GLU A 144 -46.49 68.23 -6.28
C GLU A 144 -47.26 67.07 -6.94
N ALA A 145 -48.23 66.61 -6.21
CA ALA A 145 -49.46 65.98 -6.75
C ALA A 145 -50.30 67.03 -7.52
N PRO A 146 -51.29 66.75 -8.33
CA PRO A 146 -52.44 65.86 -8.02
C PRO A 146 -53.10 65.14 -9.18
N ALA A 147 -54.01 64.23 -8.79
CA ALA A 147 -55.35 63.94 -9.21
C ALA A 147 -55.70 63.40 -10.61
N ALA A 148 -56.52 62.38 -10.52
CA ALA A 148 -57.74 62.05 -11.30
C ALA A 148 -57.54 61.51 -12.73
N GLU A 149 -57.93 60.34 -12.99
CA GLU A 149 -59.27 59.74 -13.27
C GLU A 149 -59.18 58.25 -13.39
#